data_c2457d1871af56e1c8dbb309628121d7
#
_entry.id   c2457d1871af56e1c8dbb309628121d7
#
_cell.length_a   1.000
_cell.length_b   1.000
_cell.length_c   1.000
_cell.angle_alpha   90.00
_cell.angle_beta   90.00
_cell.angle_gamma   90.00
#
_symmetry.space_group_name_H-M   'P 1'
#
loop_
_entity.id
_entity.type
_entity.pdbx_description
1 polymer ?
#
loop_
_entity_poly.entity_id
_entity_poly.type
_entity_poly.pdbx_seq_one_letter_code
_entity_poly.pdbx_strand_id
1 'polypeptide(L)'
;MEKILRCSILIVDDFNNVLVAERGKGKNTITSWGLFGKEIKGKENEEKCITKAIDKDIKCNIFDLEVFKDYFNGEDGLRVFKGSVKEYVTCHKTINQVKWIGKNDIDKYNFNDEDKKILRDFYNI
;
A
#
# COMPACT_ATOMS: atom_id res chain seq x y z
N MET A 1 1.81 -18.59 17.51
CA MET A 1 1.40 -18.96 16.15
C MET A 1 1.39 -17.71 15.27
N GLU A 2 2.13 -17.72 14.18
CA GLU A 2 2.18 -16.58 13.26
C GLU A 2 0.84 -16.35 12.60
N LYS A 3 0.41 -15.10 12.55
CA LYS A 3 -0.89 -14.74 11.99
C LYS A 3 -0.80 -13.43 11.21
N ILE A 4 -1.41 -13.41 10.03
CA ILE A 4 -1.50 -12.18 9.23
C ILE A 4 -2.61 -11.30 9.81
N LEU A 5 -2.24 -10.13 10.29
CA LEU A 5 -3.15 -9.16 10.92
C LEU A 5 -3.43 -7.96 10.03
N ARG A 6 -2.55 -7.68 9.06
CA ARG A 6 -2.67 -6.52 8.18
C ARG A 6 -2.29 -6.90 6.76
N CYS A 7 -2.81 -6.15 5.80
CA CYS A 7 -2.46 -6.28 4.40
C CYS A 7 -2.05 -4.94 3.83
N SER A 8 -1.11 -4.98 2.91
CA SER A 8 -0.65 -3.83 2.13
C SER A 8 -0.53 -4.25 0.68
N ILE A 9 -0.40 -3.29 -0.23
CA ILE A 9 -0.28 -3.60 -1.65
C ILE A 9 0.68 -2.66 -2.36
N LEU A 10 1.45 -3.24 -3.28
CA LEU A 10 2.23 -2.52 -4.27
C LEU A 10 1.41 -2.46 -5.55
N ILE A 11 0.87 -1.30 -5.87
CA ILE A 11 0.15 -1.07 -7.14
C ILE A 11 1.17 -0.63 -8.16
N VAL A 12 1.38 -1.43 -9.20
CA VAL A 12 2.50 -1.29 -10.14
C VAL A 12 1.96 -0.99 -11.53
N ASP A 13 2.62 -0.06 -12.24
CA ASP A 13 2.31 0.23 -13.64
C ASP A 13 3.24 -0.53 -14.60
N ASP A 14 3.07 -0.29 -15.89
CA ASP A 14 3.85 -0.97 -16.93
C ASP A 14 5.34 -0.56 -16.96
N PHE A 15 5.68 0.51 -16.27
CA PHE A 15 7.05 1.04 -16.18
C PHE A 15 7.72 0.71 -14.85
N ASN A 16 7.11 -0.20 -14.09
CA ASN A 16 7.62 -0.64 -12.79
C ASN A 16 7.63 0.49 -11.74
N ASN A 17 6.72 1.44 -11.88
CA ASN A 17 6.47 2.46 -10.85
C ASN A 17 5.40 1.97 -9.88
N VAL A 18 5.47 2.46 -8.64
CA VAL A 18 4.52 2.12 -7.58
C VAL A 18 3.67 3.34 -7.23
N LEU A 19 2.37 3.12 -7.09
CA LEU A 19 1.45 4.19 -6.68
C LEU A 19 1.51 4.35 -5.16
N VAL A 20 1.76 5.58 -4.71
CA VAL A 20 1.81 5.92 -3.28
C VAL A 20 0.86 7.07 -3.00
N ALA A 21 0.43 7.18 -1.75
CA ALA A 21 -0.52 8.18 -1.31
C ALA A 21 0.04 9.07 -0.21
N GLU A 22 -0.27 10.35 -0.29
CA GLU A 22 0.00 11.29 0.80
C GLU A 22 -1.23 11.42 1.67
N ARG A 23 -1.04 11.28 2.98
CA ARG A 23 -2.09 11.42 3.99
C ARG A 23 -1.67 12.46 5.03
N GLY A 24 -2.62 12.89 5.86
CA GLY A 24 -2.36 13.85 6.92
C GLY A 24 -2.99 15.20 6.63
N LYS A 25 -4.28 15.21 6.26
CA LYS A 25 -5.04 16.45 6.08
C LYS A 25 -5.38 17.07 7.43
N GLY A 26 -5.25 18.38 7.51
CA GLY A 26 -5.66 19.15 8.66
C GLY A 26 -4.61 20.14 9.11
N LYS A 27 -5.03 21.13 9.91
CA LYS A 27 -4.12 22.11 10.50
C LYS A 27 -3.17 21.38 11.45
N ASN A 28 -1.90 21.71 11.38
CA ASN A 28 -0.86 21.18 12.27
C ASN A 28 -0.62 19.66 12.14
N THR A 29 -1.07 19.05 11.05
CA THR A 29 -0.82 17.64 10.78
C THR A 29 0.39 17.50 9.86
N ILE A 30 1.36 16.67 10.27
CA ILE A 30 2.50 16.34 9.43
C ILE A 30 2.02 15.35 8.38
N THR A 31 2.22 15.67 7.10
CA THR A 31 1.86 14.74 6.02
C THR A 31 2.87 13.62 5.93
N SER A 32 2.43 12.45 5.51
CA SER A 32 3.28 11.29 5.26
C SER A 32 2.84 10.58 4.00
N TRP A 33 3.78 9.94 3.34
CA TRP A 33 3.53 9.11 2.16
C TRP A 33 3.53 7.64 2.55
N GLY A 34 2.73 6.84 1.87
CA GLY A 34 2.66 5.42 2.18
C GLY A 34 2.00 4.60 1.09
N LEU A 35 2.12 3.29 1.27
CA LEU A 35 1.42 2.31 0.46
C LEU A 35 -0.04 2.21 0.94
N PHE A 36 -0.88 1.56 0.12
CA PHE A 36 -2.26 1.30 0.49
C PHE A 36 -2.35 0.01 1.32
N GLY A 37 -3.26 -0.03 2.25
CA GLY A 37 -3.48 -1.21 3.08
C GLY A 37 -4.36 -0.91 4.27
N LYS A 38 -4.67 -1.95 5.04
CA LYS A 38 -5.42 -1.81 6.28
C LYS A 38 -5.30 -3.06 7.15
N GLU A 39 -5.82 -2.98 8.37
CA GLU A 39 -5.94 -4.13 9.26
C GLU A 39 -7.07 -5.04 8.78
N ILE A 40 -6.88 -6.35 8.98
CA ILE A 40 -7.91 -7.34 8.71
C ILE A 40 -8.93 -7.26 9.84
N LYS A 41 -10.22 -7.16 9.47
CA LYS A 41 -11.31 -7.04 10.44
C LYS A 41 -12.26 -8.22 10.34
N GLY A 42 -12.64 -8.75 11.50
CA GLY A 42 -13.63 -9.81 11.59
C GLY A 42 -13.22 -11.07 10.85
N LYS A 43 -14.09 -11.53 9.98
CA LYS A 43 -13.87 -12.77 9.21
C LYS A 43 -13.34 -12.53 7.80
N GLU A 44 -12.84 -11.34 7.50
CA GLU A 44 -12.23 -11.08 6.21
C GLU A 44 -11.01 -11.96 6.00
N ASN A 45 -10.83 -12.45 4.77
CA ASN A 45 -9.55 -13.00 4.39
C ASN A 45 -8.66 -11.86 3.86
N GLU A 46 -7.40 -12.16 3.59
CA GLU A 46 -6.41 -11.17 3.19
C GLU A 46 -6.76 -10.50 1.86
N GLU A 47 -7.27 -11.28 0.90
CA GLU A 47 -7.65 -10.74 -0.40
C GLU A 47 -8.84 -9.79 -0.31
N LYS A 48 -9.85 -10.14 0.49
CA LYS A 48 -10.99 -9.25 0.74
C LYS A 48 -10.55 -7.98 1.43
N CYS A 49 -9.64 -8.09 2.39
CA CYS A 49 -9.11 -6.96 3.12
C CYS A 49 -8.48 -5.94 2.17
N ILE A 50 -7.59 -6.40 1.30
CA ILE A 50 -6.88 -5.49 0.39
C ILE A 50 -7.81 -4.95 -0.71
N THR A 51 -8.74 -5.76 -1.20
CA THR A 51 -9.71 -5.33 -2.20
C THR A 51 -10.60 -4.21 -1.67
N LYS A 52 -11.08 -4.35 -0.43
CA LYS A 52 -11.88 -3.31 0.24
C LYS A 52 -11.08 -2.04 0.48
N ALA A 53 -9.81 -2.17 0.86
CA ALA A 53 -8.95 -1.00 1.09
C ALA A 53 -8.79 -0.18 -0.19
N ILE A 54 -8.54 -0.82 -1.31
CA ILE A 54 -8.35 -0.15 -2.59
C ILE A 54 -9.65 0.46 -3.11
N ASP A 55 -10.76 -0.26 -2.98
CA ASP A 55 -12.08 0.28 -3.36
C ASP A 55 -12.41 1.54 -2.55
N LYS A 56 -12.15 1.52 -1.26
CA LYS A 56 -12.41 2.67 -0.38
C LYS A 56 -11.47 3.84 -0.69
N ASP A 57 -10.18 3.57 -0.81
CA ASP A 57 -9.17 4.62 -0.90
C ASP A 57 -9.07 5.29 -2.26
N ILE A 58 -9.21 4.54 -3.34
CA ILE A 58 -9.05 5.08 -4.69
C ILE A 58 -10.14 4.66 -5.68
N LYS A 59 -11.14 3.94 -5.23
CA LYS A 59 -12.30 3.48 -6.02
C LYS A 59 -11.91 2.74 -7.29
N CYS A 60 -10.96 1.83 -7.16
CA CYS A 60 -10.47 1.00 -8.25
C CYS A 60 -10.61 -0.48 -7.92
N ASN A 61 -10.71 -1.29 -8.96
CA ASN A 61 -10.57 -2.74 -8.86
C ASN A 61 -9.09 -3.10 -9.04
N ILE A 62 -8.67 -4.18 -8.37
CA ILE A 62 -7.30 -4.67 -8.48
C ILE A 62 -7.26 -5.77 -9.55
N PHE A 63 -6.32 -5.66 -10.47
CA PHE A 63 -6.04 -6.67 -11.49
C PHE A 63 -4.73 -7.36 -11.19
N ASP A 64 -4.63 -8.64 -11.55
CA ASP A 64 -3.42 -9.44 -11.40
C ASP A 64 -2.90 -9.50 -9.96
N LEU A 65 -3.81 -9.62 -9.01
CA LEU A 65 -3.48 -9.66 -7.59
C LEU A 65 -2.70 -10.93 -7.25
N GLU A 66 -1.52 -10.73 -6.65
CA GLU A 66 -0.70 -11.84 -6.16
C GLU A 66 0.00 -11.45 -4.87
N VAL A 67 0.42 -12.42 -4.09
CA VAL A 67 1.20 -12.17 -2.87
C VAL A 67 2.64 -11.85 -3.28
N PHE A 68 3.15 -10.72 -2.79
CA PHE A 68 4.54 -10.35 -2.99
C PHE A 68 5.40 -10.95 -1.89
N LYS A 69 5.10 -10.65 -0.62
CA LYS A 69 5.91 -11.10 0.51
C LYS A 69 5.15 -10.90 1.82
N ASP A 70 5.42 -11.78 2.78
CA ASP A 70 4.93 -11.63 4.16
C ASP A 70 6.05 -11.12 5.05
N TYR A 71 5.71 -10.22 5.97
CA TYR A 71 6.62 -9.65 6.96
C TYR A 71 6.07 -9.93 8.35
N PHE A 72 6.93 -10.33 9.27
CA PHE A 72 6.51 -10.65 10.63
C PHE A 72 7.29 -9.83 11.65
N ASN A 73 6.56 -9.34 12.66
CA ASN A 73 7.12 -8.76 13.86
C ASN A 73 6.65 -9.66 15.01
N GLY A 74 7.50 -10.63 15.39
CA GLY A 74 7.07 -11.69 16.28
C GLY A 74 6.04 -12.58 15.60
N GLU A 75 4.86 -12.69 16.20
CA GLU A 75 3.75 -13.46 15.63
C GLU A 75 2.83 -12.64 14.73
N ASP A 76 2.99 -11.32 14.73
CA ASP A 76 2.14 -10.40 13.99
C ASP A 76 2.65 -10.23 12.57
N GLY A 77 1.81 -10.60 11.60
CA GLY A 77 2.17 -10.60 10.19
C GLY A 77 1.51 -9.50 9.37
N LEU A 78 2.26 -9.03 8.39
CA LEU A 78 1.79 -8.15 7.33
C LEU A 78 1.97 -8.89 6.01
N ARG A 79 0.88 -9.09 5.27
CA ARG A 79 0.96 -9.64 3.92
C ARG A 79 0.95 -8.51 2.91
N VAL A 80 1.99 -8.46 2.08
CA VAL A 80 2.09 -7.48 1.00
C VAL A 80 1.73 -8.14 -0.30
N PHE A 81 0.72 -7.58 -0.96
CA PHE A 81 0.29 -8.00 -2.30
C PHE A 81 0.94 -7.13 -3.36
N LYS A 82 0.85 -7.59 -4.58
CA LYS A 82 1.21 -6.84 -5.78
C LYS A 82 0.05 -6.93 -6.76
N GLY A 83 -0.25 -5.84 -7.42
CA GLY A 83 -1.34 -5.79 -8.38
C GLY A 83 -1.30 -4.55 -9.23
N SER A 84 -2.29 -4.39 -10.10
CA SER A 84 -2.42 -3.22 -10.96
C SER A 84 -3.83 -2.67 -10.92
N VAL A 85 -4.00 -1.41 -11.32
CA VAL A 85 -5.30 -0.78 -11.52
C VAL A 85 -5.35 -0.23 -12.94
N LYS A 86 -6.53 -0.25 -13.55
CA LYS A 86 -6.72 0.20 -14.94
C LYS A 86 -7.72 1.35 -15.05
N GLU A 87 -8.32 1.71 -13.93
CA GLU A 87 -9.34 2.75 -13.85
C GLU A 87 -8.74 4.06 -13.36
N TYR A 88 -9.45 5.15 -13.58
CA TYR A 88 -9.05 6.43 -13.01
C TYR A 88 -9.15 6.37 -11.49
N VAL A 89 -8.12 6.88 -10.82
CA VAL A 89 -8.07 6.94 -9.37
C VAL A 89 -8.95 8.10 -8.87
N THR A 90 -9.85 7.77 -7.94
CA THR A 90 -10.66 8.78 -7.23
C THR A 90 -10.29 8.68 -5.75
N CYS A 91 -9.52 9.64 -5.27
CA CYS A 91 -8.99 9.61 -3.90
C CYS A 91 -10.08 9.81 -2.85
N HIS A 92 -10.04 8.98 -1.81
CA HIS A 92 -10.84 9.19 -0.60
C HIS A 92 -10.46 10.52 0.04
N LYS A 93 -11.39 11.11 0.79
CA LYS A 93 -11.17 12.40 1.45
C LYS A 93 -9.98 12.44 2.41
N THR A 94 -9.52 11.28 2.89
CA THR A 94 -8.35 11.19 3.78
C THR A 94 -7.02 11.21 3.03
N ILE A 95 -7.06 11.16 1.70
CA ILE A 95 -5.88 11.16 0.85
C ILE A 95 -5.72 12.53 0.20
N ASN A 96 -4.56 13.17 0.37
CA ASN A 96 -4.27 14.47 -0.22
C ASN A 96 -4.02 14.35 -1.72
N GLN A 97 -3.21 13.38 -2.10
CA GLN A 97 -2.86 13.11 -3.49
C GLN A 97 -2.20 11.73 -3.61
N VAL A 98 -2.09 11.24 -4.82
CA VAL A 98 -1.34 10.03 -5.15
C VAL A 98 -0.29 10.36 -6.19
N LYS A 99 0.80 9.57 -6.20
CA LYS A 99 1.87 9.70 -7.20
C LYS A 99 2.43 8.34 -7.56
N TRP A 100 2.87 8.22 -8.80
CA TRP A 100 3.65 7.08 -9.26
C TRP A 100 5.13 7.40 -9.01
N ILE A 101 5.83 6.50 -8.32
CA ILE A 101 7.24 6.69 -8.00
C ILE A 101 8.07 5.51 -8.50
N GLY A 102 9.35 5.77 -8.78
CA GLY A 102 10.32 4.73 -9.13
C GLY A 102 11.31 4.49 -8.01
N LYS A 103 12.27 3.59 -8.25
CA LYS A 103 13.25 3.19 -7.23
C LYS A 103 14.12 4.35 -6.72
N ASN A 104 14.36 5.34 -7.56
CA ASN A 104 15.20 6.48 -7.19
C ASN A 104 14.46 7.54 -6.37
N ASP A 105 13.15 7.35 -6.18
CA ASP A 105 12.30 8.32 -5.49
C ASP A 105 12.02 7.96 -4.04
N ILE A 106 12.40 6.75 -3.60
CA ILE A 106 12.04 6.24 -2.27
C ILE A 106 12.49 7.20 -1.16
N ASP A 107 13.70 7.73 -1.24
CA ASP A 107 14.23 8.62 -0.22
C ASP A 107 13.80 10.08 -0.37
N LYS A 108 13.04 10.40 -1.43
CA LYS A 108 12.53 11.75 -1.67
C LYS A 108 11.21 12.02 -0.96
N TYR A 109 10.57 10.98 -0.43
CA TYR A 109 9.26 11.06 0.20
C TYR A 109 9.35 10.60 1.65
N ASN A 110 8.47 11.13 2.48
CA ASN A 110 8.44 10.81 3.91
C ASN A 110 7.65 9.52 4.16
N PHE A 111 8.27 8.37 3.85
CA PHE A 111 7.71 7.05 4.15
C PHE A 111 8.13 6.61 5.56
N ASN A 112 7.29 5.77 6.19
CA ASN A 112 7.71 5.09 7.41
C ASN A 112 8.71 3.97 7.06
N ASP A 113 9.37 3.43 8.08
CA ASP A 113 10.42 2.42 7.89
C ASP A 113 9.88 1.13 7.25
N GLU A 114 8.67 0.75 7.61
CA GLU A 114 8.02 -0.46 7.05
C GLU A 114 7.81 -0.32 5.55
N ASP A 115 7.22 0.80 5.11
CA ASP A 115 6.96 1.04 3.69
C ASP A 115 8.24 1.19 2.89
N LYS A 116 9.27 1.85 3.46
CA LYS A 116 10.58 1.93 2.82
C LYS A 116 11.18 0.56 2.59
N LYS A 117 11.09 -0.32 3.60
CA LYS A 117 11.61 -1.68 3.49
C LYS A 117 10.89 -2.45 2.38
N ILE A 118 9.57 -2.36 2.32
CA ILE A 118 8.77 -3.01 1.30
C ILE A 118 9.18 -2.53 -0.10
N LEU A 119 9.30 -1.22 -0.28
CA LEU A 119 9.68 -0.62 -1.56
C LEU A 119 11.09 -1.04 -1.98
N ARG A 120 12.03 -1.05 -1.05
CA ARG A 120 13.39 -1.51 -1.33
C ARG A 120 13.43 -2.98 -1.70
N ASP A 121 12.68 -3.81 -0.99
CA ASP A 121 12.58 -5.23 -1.30
C ASP A 121 11.99 -5.45 -2.70
N PHE A 122 10.96 -4.67 -3.07
CA PHE A 122 10.36 -4.74 -4.40
C PHE A 122 11.36 -4.40 -5.51
N TYR A 123 12.15 -3.36 -5.31
CA TYR A 123 13.16 -2.93 -6.29
C TYR A 123 14.50 -3.65 -6.14
N ASN A 124 14.64 -4.51 -5.14
CA ASN A 124 15.84 -5.30 -4.89
C ASN A 124 17.08 -4.43 -4.65
N ILE A 125 16.92 -3.45 -3.79
CA ILE A 125 18.01 -2.53 -3.45
C ILE A 125 18.23 -2.39 -1.94
#